data_1f3248761d748bd4023c1e3185e63232
#
_entry.id   1f3248761d748bd4023c1e3185e63232
#
_cell.length_a   1.000
_cell.length_b   1.000
_cell.length_c   1.000
_cell.angle_alpha   90.00
_cell.angle_beta   90.00
_cell.angle_gamma   90.00
#
_symmetry.space_group_name_H-M   'P 1'
#
loop_
_entity.id
_entity.type
_entity.pdbx_description
1 polymer ?
#
loop_
_entity_poly.entity_id
_entity_poly.type
_entity_poly.pdbx_seq_one_letter_code
_entity_poly.pdbx_strand_id
1 'polypeptide(L)'
;FGNPEKPSQMSEFVESVRGVKDACNAITLKHSPSDPTPIIAGNVSFYNESKNGAIPPSPIISCLGLLKDVNKAINMSFKKTNSLIIMVGERKDECGGSAYYNLYNELGKNIPKPNLDDVKRQIFALTDSIEKELVLSCHDISDGGVALTLSEMTFENNIGCEVEISSNLSDDKTLFSETGGFILEVSTDSFKKL
;
A
#
# COMPACT_ATOMS: atom_id res chain seq x y z
N PHE A 1 -7.71 -16.74 12.90
CA PHE A 1 -7.57 -18.02 12.18
C PHE A 1 -8.54 -19.05 12.72
N GLY A 2 -8.92 -20.05 11.90
CA GLY A 2 -9.76 -21.17 12.29
C GLY A 2 -9.04 -22.16 13.20
N ASN A 3 -9.53 -23.41 13.23
CA ASN A 3 -8.97 -24.48 14.05
C ASN A 3 -7.61 -24.95 13.47
N PRO A 4 -6.48 -24.76 14.17
CA PRO A 4 -5.14 -25.11 13.67
C PRO A 4 -4.89 -26.63 13.57
N GLU A 5 -5.76 -27.46 14.17
CA GLU A 5 -5.71 -28.92 14.01
C GLU A 5 -6.18 -29.37 12.61
N LYS A 6 -6.87 -28.50 11.88
CA LYS A 6 -7.26 -28.72 10.48
C LYS A 6 -6.09 -28.33 9.57
N PRO A 7 -5.55 -29.26 8.74
CA PRO A 7 -4.37 -28.97 7.91
C PRO A 7 -4.49 -27.74 7.01
N SER A 8 -5.68 -27.49 6.44
CA SER A 8 -5.94 -26.32 5.63
C SER A 8 -5.78 -25.01 6.43
N GLN A 9 -6.36 -24.95 7.63
CA GLN A 9 -6.29 -23.77 8.50
C GLN A 9 -4.86 -23.52 9.01
N MET A 10 -4.14 -24.60 9.34
CA MET A 10 -2.72 -24.49 9.69
C MET A 10 -1.87 -24.02 8.51
N SER A 11 -2.14 -24.47 7.29
CA SER A 11 -1.45 -24.01 6.09
C SER A 11 -1.62 -22.52 5.86
N GLU A 12 -2.84 -21.99 5.99
CA GLU A 12 -3.14 -20.56 5.87
C GLU A 12 -2.36 -19.72 6.90
N PHE A 13 -2.29 -20.20 8.14
CA PHE A 13 -1.51 -19.56 9.19
C PHE A 13 -0.01 -19.57 8.88
N VAL A 14 0.53 -20.72 8.48
CA VAL A 14 1.97 -20.84 8.12
C VAL A 14 2.34 -19.90 6.97
N GLU A 15 1.53 -19.83 5.92
CA GLU A 15 1.78 -18.92 4.78
C GLU A 15 1.68 -17.45 5.21
N SER A 16 0.76 -17.09 6.10
CA SER A 16 0.66 -15.75 6.65
C SER A 16 1.92 -15.35 7.42
N VAL A 17 2.43 -16.24 8.29
CA VAL A 17 3.68 -16.03 9.03
C VAL A 17 4.88 -15.93 8.07
N ARG A 18 4.90 -16.75 7.01
CA ARG A 18 5.95 -16.69 5.98
C ARG A 18 5.95 -15.35 5.28
N GLY A 19 4.79 -14.84 4.86
CA GLY A 19 4.66 -13.52 4.24
C GLY A 19 5.17 -12.40 5.13
N VAL A 20 4.82 -12.40 6.41
CA VAL A 20 5.33 -11.42 7.40
C VAL A 20 6.86 -11.51 7.52
N LYS A 21 7.40 -12.71 7.66
CA LYS A 21 8.86 -12.94 7.72
C LYS A 21 9.56 -12.40 6.48
N ASP A 22 9.05 -12.72 5.29
CA ASP A 22 9.67 -12.32 4.02
C ASP A 22 9.65 -10.80 3.86
N ALA A 23 8.54 -10.14 4.21
CA ALA A 23 8.44 -8.68 4.22
C ALA A 23 9.42 -8.04 5.20
N CYS A 24 9.49 -8.53 6.44
CA CYS A 24 10.41 -7.99 7.46
C CYS A 24 11.89 -8.15 7.06
N ASN A 25 12.25 -9.25 6.39
CA ASN A 25 13.63 -9.47 5.92
C ASN A 25 13.98 -8.61 4.69
N ALA A 26 13.03 -8.37 3.81
CA ALA A 26 13.23 -7.57 2.60
C ALA A 26 13.22 -6.06 2.90
N ILE A 27 12.24 -5.59 3.68
CA ILE A 27 12.09 -4.19 4.05
C ILE A 27 12.87 -3.96 5.34
N THR A 28 14.16 -3.67 5.21
CA THR A 28 15.09 -3.48 6.31
C THR A 28 14.99 -2.10 6.95
N LEU A 29 15.64 -1.90 8.08
CA LEU A 29 15.73 -0.59 8.70
C LEU A 29 16.56 0.37 7.85
N LYS A 30 16.07 1.59 7.61
CA LYS A 30 16.75 2.58 6.76
C LYS A 30 18.13 2.97 7.29
N HIS A 31 18.29 3.03 8.60
CA HIS A 31 19.56 3.39 9.26
C HIS A 31 20.51 2.20 9.47
N SER A 32 20.02 0.98 9.27
CA SER A 32 20.78 -0.25 9.38
C SER A 32 20.31 -1.23 8.30
N PRO A 33 20.75 -1.04 7.04
CA PRO A 33 20.23 -1.79 5.89
C PRO A 33 20.47 -3.31 5.94
N SER A 34 21.34 -3.79 6.83
CA SER A 34 21.55 -5.21 7.11
C SER A 34 20.52 -5.79 8.08
N ASP A 35 19.82 -4.94 8.83
CA ASP A 35 18.94 -5.40 9.89
C ASP A 35 17.50 -5.45 9.39
N PRO A 36 16.82 -6.61 9.52
CA PRO A 36 15.41 -6.74 9.17
C PRO A 36 14.54 -5.85 10.06
N THR A 37 13.37 -5.48 9.56
CA THR A 37 12.38 -4.80 10.39
C THR A 37 11.95 -5.71 11.54
N PRO A 38 12.16 -5.32 12.82
CA PRO A 38 11.87 -6.18 13.96
C PRO A 38 10.37 -6.30 14.22
N ILE A 39 9.93 -7.50 14.58
CA ILE A 39 8.60 -7.73 15.13
C ILE A 39 8.68 -7.50 16.64
N ILE A 40 8.07 -6.42 17.13
CA ILE A 40 8.18 -5.98 18.53
C ILE A 40 7.05 -6.49 19.41
N ALA A 41 5.93 -6.87 18.84
CA ALA A 41 4.78 -7.45 19.54
C ALA A 41 3.90 -8.23 18.55
N GLY A 42 3.12 -9.14 19.06
CA GLY A 42 2.13 -9.87 18.29
C GLY A 42 1.38 -10.88 19.14
N ASN A 43 0.22 -11.29 18.62
CA ASN A 43 -0.56 -12.40 19.16
C ASN A 43 -1.24 -13.12 18.01
N VAL A 44 -1.77 -14.30 18.29
CA VAL A 44 -2.62 -15.04 17.37
C VAL A 44 -3.86 -15.53 18.08
N SER A 45 -5.01 -15.44 17.38
CA SER A 45 -6.26 -16.02 17.80
C SER A 45 -6.60 -17.20 16.89
N PHE A 46 -6.78 -18.37 17.47
CA PHE A 46 -7.21 -19.59 16.80
C PHE A 46 -8.65 -19.98 17.18
N TYR A 47 -9.15 -21.02 16.55
CA TYR A 47 -10.48 -21.58 16.78
C TYR A 47 -11.64 -20.59 16.51
N ASN A 48 -11.36 -19.57 15.66
CA ASN A 48 -12.38 -18.60 15.24
C ASN A 48 -13.24 -19.22 14.14
N GLU A 49 -14.21 -19.99 14.52
CA GLU A 49 -15.14 -20.65 13.60
C GLU A 49 -16.54 -20.78 14.20
N SER A 50 -17.51 -20.89 13.33
CA SER A 50 -18.92 -21.09 13.67
C SER A 50 -19.49 -22.25 12.89
N LYS A 51 -20.81 -22.49 13.01
CA LYS A 51 -21.53 -23.43 12.16
C LYS A 51 -21.44 -23.14 10.66
N ASN A 52 -21.10 -21.90 10.30
CA ASN A 52 -20.95 -21.46 8.91
C ASN A 52 -19.51 -21.63 8.37
N GLY A 53 -18.60 -22.13 9.18
CA GLY A 53 -17.18 -22.33 8.83
C GLY A 53 -16.23 -21.44 9.62
N ALA A 54 -14.95 -21.51 9.25
CA ALA A 54 -13.91 -20.66 9.79
C ALA A 54 -14.01 -19.24 9.25
N ILE A 55 -13.54 -18.26 10.02
CA ILE A 55 -13.37 -16.89 9.50
C ILE A 55 -12.28 -16.86 8.42
N PRO A 56 -12.31 -15.89 7.48
CA PRO A 56 -11.20 -15.69 6.56
C PRO A 56 -9.88 -15.48 7.30
N PRO A 57 -8.77 -16.10 6.85
CA PRO A 57 -7.47 -15.95 7.49
C PRO A 57 -6.94 -14.53 7.22
N SER A 58 -6.89 -13.68 8.25
CA SER A 58 -6.60 -12.25 8.10
C SER A 58 -5.54 -11.81 9.10
N PRO A 59 -4.25 -11.72 8.70
CA PRO A 59 -3.23 -11.05 9.51
C PRO A 59 -3.48 -9.53 9.49
N ILE A 60 -3.39 -8.92 10.68
CA ILE A 60 -3.48 -7.46 10.85
C ILE A 60 -2.10 -6.98 11.27
N ILE A 61 -1.52 -6.08 10.48
CA ILE A 61 -0.17 -5.57 10.68
C ILE A 61 -0.23 -4.08 11.02
N SER A 62 0.43 -3.70 12.12
CA SER A 62 0.68 -2.31 12.48
C SER A 62 2.18 -2.02 12.37
N CYS A 63 2.52 -0.92 11.71
CA CYS A 63 3.90 -0.46 11.59
C CYS A 63 4.12 0.79 12.45
N LEU A 64 5.25 0.83 13.15
CA LEU A 64 5.71 2.01 13.89
C LEU A 64 6.92 2.61 13.20
N GLY A 65 6.89 3.91 12.96
CA GLY A 65 8.01 4.67 12.44
C GLY A 65 8.37 5.85 13.35
N LEU A 66 9.61 6.30 13.28
CA LEU A 66 10.07 7.48 13.99
C LEU A 66 10.27 8.63 13.01
N LEU A 67 9.52 9.70 13.18
CA LEU A 67 9.73 10.96 12.47
C LEU A 67 10.60 11.88 13.34
N LYS A 68 11.76 12.30 12.82
CA LYS A 68 12.72 13.13 13.56
C LYS A 68 12.23 14.55 13.84
N ASP A 69 11.48 15.10 12.90
CA ASP A 69 10.91 16.44 12.97
C ASP A 69 9.42 16.38 12.57
N VAL A 70 8.56 16.61 13.54
CA VAL A 70 7.10 16.58 13.33
C VAL A 70 6.62 17.64 12.33
N ASN A 71 7.36 18.74 12.15
CA ASN A 71 7.01 19.77 11.18
C ASN A 71 7.16 19.31 9.72
N LYS A 72 7.86 18.21 9.49
CA LYS A 72 8.00 17.57 8.17
C LYS A 72 6.95 16.49 7.91
N ALA A 73 6.01 16.31 8.82
CA ALA A 73 4.88 15.43 8.58
C ALA A 73 4.01 15.97 7.44
N ILE A 74 3.67 15.10 6.50
CA ILE A 74 2.72 15.40 5.42
C ILE A 74 1.48 14.52 5.57
N ASN A 75 0.38 14.94 4.98
CA ASN A 75 -0.84 14.15 4.89
C ASN A 75 -1.19 13.87 3.42
N MET A 76 -2.31 13.22 3.18
CA MET A 76 -2.73 12.82 1.83
C MET A 76 -3.36 13.94 1.01
N SER A 77 -3.94 14.97 1.63
CA SER A 77 -4.76 15.97 0.94
C SER A 77 -3.93 16.90 0.07
N PHE A 78 -4.38 17.19 -1.17
CA PHE A 78 -3.73 18.16 -2.05
C PHE A 78 -3.58 19.53 -1.39
N LYS A 79 -2.43 20.19 -1.61
CA LYS A 79 -2.04 21.45 -0.96
C LYS A 79 -2.07 22.66 -1.88
N LYS A 80 -1.85 22.48 -3.19
CA LYS A 80 -1.71 23.58 -4.14
C LYS A 80 -2.39 23.30 -5.46
N THR A 81 -2.99 24.31 -6.04
CA THR A 81 -3.39 24.30 -7.46
C THR A 81 -2.14 24.39 -8.36
N ASN A 82 -2.23 23.81 -9.55
CA ASN A 82 -1.14 23.75 -10.54
C ASN A 82 0.14 23.06 -10.02
N SER A 83 0.02 22.19 -9.03
CA SER A 83 1.06 21.24 -8.66
C SER A 83 1.09 20.05 -9.64
N LEU A 84 2.13 19.25 -9.58
CA LEU A 84 2.27 18.04 -10.38
C LEU A 84 1.88 16.82 -9.53
N ILE A 85 1.22 15.87 -10.17
CA ILE A 85 0.88 14.57 -9.58
C ILE A 85 1.82 13.54 -10.16
N ILE A 86 2.50 12.80 -9.28
CA ILE A 86 3.43 11.73 -9.65
C ILE A 86 2.89 10.42 -9.11
N MET A 87 2.78 9.43 -9.96
CA MET A 87 2.50 8.04 -9.57
C MET A 87 3.81 7.28 -9.41
N VAL A 88 4.02 6.68 -8.26
CA VAL A 88 5.13 5.79 -7.93
C VAL A 88 4.62 4.37 -7.87
N GLY A 89 5.24 3.48 -8.64
CA GLY A 89 4.83 2.09 -8.79
C GLY A 89 4.12 1.82 -10.12
N GLU A 90 4.31 0.61 -10.61
CA GLU A 90 3.74 0.15 -11.88
C GLU A 90 2.31 -0.36 -11.66
N ARG A 91 1.41 -0.11 -12.61
CA ARG A 91 0.08 -0.73 -12.63
C ARG A 91 0.15 -2.09 -13.32
N LYS A 92 -0.55 -3.08 -12.76
CA LYS A 92 -0.60 -4.45 -13.27
C LYS A 92 -2.04 -4.95 -13.35
N ASP A 93 -2.25 -6.02 -14.10
CA ASP A 93 -3.54 -6.72 -14.14
C ASP A 93 -3.75 -7.52 -12.83
N GLU A 94 -3.98 -6.82 -11.74
CA GLU A 94 -4.07 -7.36 -10.38
C GLU A 94 -5.31 -6.82 -9.65
N CYS A 95 -6.51 -7.07 -10.22
CA CYS A 95 -7.79 -6.70 -9.62
C CYS A 95 -8.43 -7.84 -8.78
N GLY A 96 -7.75 -8.99 -8.63
CA GLY A 96 -8.27 -10.11 -7.83
C GLY A 96 -8.40 -9.71 -6.37
N GLY A 97 -9.59 -9.93 -5.78
CA GLY A 97 -9.91 -9.54 -4.42
C GLY A 97 -10.14 -8.05 -4.18
N SER A 98 -10.09 -7.22 -5.23
CA SER A 98 -10.22 -5.76 -5.12
C SER A 98 -11.62 -5.30 -4.73
N ALA A 99 -11.71 -4.12 -4.16
CA ALA A 99 -12.97 -3.43 -3.90
C ALA A 99 -13.78 -3.26 -5.20
N TYR A 100 -13.11 -3.01 -6.33
CA TYR A 100 -13.76 -2.88 -7.63
C TYR A 100 -14.47 -4.18 -8.07
N TYR A 101 -13.81 -5.34 -8.01
CA TYR A 101 -14.42 -6.62 -8.37
C TYR A 101 -15.55 -7.01 -7.41
N ASN A 102 -15.42 -6.64 -6.14
CA ASN A 102 -16.45 -6.89 -5.15
C ASN A 102 -17.79 -6.19 -5.48
N LEU A 103 -17.78 -5.05 -6.17
CA LEU A 103 -18.99 -4.37 -6.65
C LEU A 103 -19.81 -5.23 -7.61
N TYR A 104 -19.16 -6.15 -8.31
CA TYR A 104 -19.77 -7.07 -9.27
C TYR A 104 -19.95 -8.48 -8.71
N ASN A 105 -19.71 -8.69 -7.42
CA ASN A 105 -19.67 -10.01 -6.76
C ASN A 105 -18.66 -10.98 -7.41
N GLU A 106 -17.57 -10.44 -7.94
CA GLU A 106 -16.48 -11.19 -8.55
C GLU A 106 -15.27 -11.21 -7.60
N LEU A 107 -14.60 -12.37 -7.53
CA LEU A 107 -13.36 -12.48 -6.75
C LEU A 107 -12.12 -12.21 -7.60
N GLY A 108 -12.14 -12.67 -8.85
CA GLY A 108 -10.97 -12.63 -9.73
C GLY A 108 -9.88 -13.64 -9.33
N LYS A 109 -8.83 -13.71 -10.15
CA LYS A 109 -7.71 -14.65 -9.95
C LYS A 109 -6.36 -13.98 -9.76
N ASN A 110 -6.20 -12.79 -10.35
CA ASN A 110 -4.93 -12.06 -10.34
C ASN A 110 -4.88 -11.15 -9.12
N ILE A 111 -4.48 -11.71 -7.99
CA ILE A 111 -4.27 -10.94 -6.75
C ILE A 111 -2.96 -10.15 -6.82
N PRO A 112 -2.85 -9.00 -6.13
CA PRO A 112 -1.60 -8.26 -6.03
C PRO A 112 -0.43 -9.11 -5.53
N LYS A 113 0.72 -9.00 -6.23
CA LYS A 113 1.95 -9.70 -5.88
C LYS A 113 3.09 -8.68 -5.72
N PRO A 114 3.38 -8.26 -4.49
CA PRO A 114 4.38 -7.24 -4.25
C PRO A 114 5.78 -7.76 -4.64
N ASN A 115 6.52 -6.94 -5.37
CA ASN A 115 7.97 -7.10 -5.49
C ASN A 115 8.61 -6.38 -4.30
N LEU A 116 9.09 -7.14 -3.33
CA LEU A 116 9.57 -6.59 -2.05
C LEU A 116 10.79 -5.65 -2.22
N ASP A 117 11.65 -5.92 -3.21
CA ASP A 117 12.79 -5.05 -3.52
C ASP A 117 12.33 -3.70 -4.09
N ASP A 118 11.32 -3.71 -4.96
CA ASP A 118 10.73 -2.49 -5.50
C ASP A 118 10.01 -1.70 -4.41
N VAL A 119 9.22 -2.36 -3.57
CA VAL A 119 8.53 -1.73 -2.43
C VAL A 119 9.54 -1.06 -1.50
N LYS A 120 10.64 -1.74 -1.15
CA LYS A 120 11.72 -1.16 -0.35
C LYS A 120 12.30 0.10 -0.99
N ARG A 121 12.64 0.03 -2.29
CA ARG A 121 13.18 1.19 -3.01
C ARG A 121 12.22 2.37 -3.03
N GLN A 122 10.94 2.12 -3.28
CA GLN A 122 9.89 3.14 -3.28
C GLN A 122 9.76 3.80 -1.91
N ILE A 123 9.66 3.02 -0.82
CA ILE A 123 9.55 3.54 0.54
C ILE A 123 10.78 4.39 0.91
N PHE A 124 11.99 3.94 0.59
CA PHE A 124 13.20 4.68 0.93
C PHE A 124 13.32 5.97 0.12
N ALA A 125 13.06 5.93 -1.18
CA ALA A 125 13.07 7.13 -2.02
C ALA A 125 12.00 8.14 -1.58
N LEU A 126 10.79 7.66 -1.26
CA LEU A 126 9.70 8.51 -0.77
C LEU A 126 10.06 9.18 0.55
N THR A 127 10.54 8.41 1.54
CA THR A 127 10.91 8.97 2.84
C THR A 127 12.07 9.95 2.74
N ASP A 128 13.05 9.73 1.86
CA ASP A 128 14.11 10.70 1.56
C ASP A 128 13.56 11.98 0.94
N SER A 129 12.60 11.87 0.05
CA SER A 129 11.97 13.01 -0.61
C SER A 129 11.13 13.84 0.38
N ILE A 130 10.46 13.19 1.32
CA ILE A 130 9.73 13.86 2.41
C ILE A 130 10.71 14.58 3.36
N GLU A 131 11.79 13.92 3.79
CA GLU A 131 12.83 14.54 4.63
C GLU A 131 13.45 15.80 3.98
N LYS A 132 13.56 15.81 2.65
CA LYS A 132 14.05 16.94 1.85
C LYS A 132 12.98 17.99 1.53
N GLU A 133 11.76 17.81 2.01
CA GLU A 133 10.61 18.71 1.78
C GLU A 133 10.28 18.90 0.28
N LEU A 134 10.48 17.86 -0.53
CA LEU A 134 10.18 17.87 -1.96
C LEU A 134 8.73 17.47 -2.26
N VAL A 135 8.06 16.79 -1.33
CA VAL A 135 6.69 16.27 -1.46
C VAL A 135 5.74 17.13 -0.63
N LEU A 136 4.65 17.57 -1.23
CA LEU A 136 3.64 18.40 -0.58
C LEU A 136 2.59 17.53 0.14
N SER A 137 2.14 16.47 -0.51
CA SER A 137 1.22 15.47 0.03
C SER A 137 1.51 14.10 -0.60
N CYS A 138 1.09 13.04 0.09
CA CYS A 138 1.31 11.67 -0.35
C CYS A 138 0.18 10.77 0.14
N HIS A 139 -0.24 9.85 -0.73
CA HIS A 139 -1.17 8.78 -0.38
C HIS A 139 -0.71 7.46 -0.98
N ASP A 140 -0.91 6.37 -0.27
CA ASP A 140 -0.69 5.02 -0.78
C ASP A 140 -1.81 4.60 -1.75
N ILE A 141 -1.45 3.75 -2.70
CA ILE A 141 -2.43 3.12 -3.59
C ILE A 141 -2.80 1.79 -2.95
N SER A 142 -3.99 1.71 -2.38
CA SER A 142 -4.53 0.54 -1.69
C SER A 142 -5.91 0.18 -2.23
N ASP A 143 -6.92 -0.01 -1.37
CA ASP A 143 -8.28 -0.36 -1.76
C ASP A 143 -8.85 0.64 -2.78
N GLY A 144 -9.44 0.12 -3.85
CA GLY A 144 -9.99 0.93 -4.94
C GLY A 144 -8.98 1.53 -5.91
N GLY A 145 -7.68 1.23 -5.74
CA GLY A 145 -6.61 1.60 -6.66
C GLY A 145 -6.38 3.11 -6.80
N VAL A 146 -5.82 3.50 -7.94
CA VAL A 146 -5.49 4.90 -8.25
C VAL A 146 -6.70 5.82 -8.22
N ALA A 147 -7.86 5.33 -8.67
CA ALA A 147 -9.08 6.13 -8.72
C ALA A 147 -9.54 6.57 -7.34
N LEU A 148 -9.55 5.66 -6.36
CA LEU A 148 -9.93 6.01 -5.00
C LEU A 148 -8.87 6.85 -4.31
N THR A 149 -7.60 6.50 -4.46
CA THR A 149 -6.46 7.29 -3.94
C THR A 149 -6.53 8.76 -4.38
N LEU A 150 -6.72 9.02 -5.68
CA LEU A 150 -6.86 10.39 -6.20
C LEU A 150 -8.11 11.08 -5.65
N SER A 151 -9.22 10.36 -5.53
CA SER A 151 -10.46 10.91 -4.95
C SER A 151 -10.28 11.33 -3.49
N GLU A 152 -9.66 10.48 -2.68
CA GLU A 152 -9.39 10.75 -1.26
C GLU A 152 -8.45 11.94 -1.07
N MET A 153 -7.47 12.12 -1.95
CA MET A 153 -6.59 13.29 -1.93
C MET A 153 -7.33 14.61 -2.19
N THR A 154 -8.54 14.58 -2.75
CA THR A 154 -9.38 15.77 -2.98
C THR A 154 -10.33 16.11 -1.84
N PHE A 155 -10.51 15.26 -0.82
CA PHE A 155 -11.56 15.43 0.20
C PHE A 155 -11.40 16.66 1.07
N GLU A 156 -10.19 17.14 1.25
CA GLU A 156 -9.91 18.37 1.97
C GLU A 156 -9.49 19.49 1.00
N ASN A 157 -9.46 20.71 1.50
CA ASN A 157 -8.91 21.91 0.82
C ASN A 157 -9.63 22.34 -0.47
N ASN A 158 -10.71 21.69 -0.90
CA ASN A 158 -11.46 22.01 -2.13
C ASN A 158 -10.56 22.07 -3.40
N ILE A 159 -9.55 21.20 -3.47
CA ILE A 159 -8.66 21.10 -4.63
C ILE A 159 -8.97 19.77 -5.33
N GLY A 160 -9.45 19.86 -6.57
CA GLY A 160 -9.62 18.72 -7.46
C GLY A 160 -8.35 18.39 -8.24
N CYS A 161 -8.39 17.31 -9.01
CA CYS A 161 -7.30 16.95 -9.91
C CYS A 161 -7.81 16.60 -11.31
N GLU A 162 -6.95 16.79 -12.30
CA GLU A 162 -7.12 16.30 -13.66
C GLU A 162 -5.86 15.54 -14.03
N VAL A 163 -6.03 14.28 -14.42
CA VAL A 163 -4.91 13.38 -14.70
C VAL A 163 -5.12 12.64 -16.01
N GLU A 164 -4.03 12.39 -16.71
CA GLU A 164 -3.97 11.51 -17.86
C GLU A 164 -2.99 10.38 -17.54
N ILE A 165 -3.46 9.14 -17.60
CA ILE A 165 -2.65 7.96 -17.26
C ILE A 165 -2.48 7.13 -18.53
N SER A 166 -1.26 7.09 -19.05
CA SER A 166 -0.90 6.20 -20.15
C SER A 166 -0.61 4.79 -19.64
N SER A 167 -1.34 3.80 -20.12
CA SER A 167 -1.18 2.41 -19.73
C SER A 167 -1.45 1.47 -20.90
N ASN A 168 -0.84 0.28 -20.89
CA ASN A 168 -1.17 -0.81 -21.80
C ASN A 168 -2.31 -1.71 -21.28
N LEU A 169 -2.81 -1.43 -20.07
CA LEU A 169 -3.93 -2.12 -19.46
C LEU A 169 -5.25 -1.45 -19.89
N SER A 170 -6.36 -2.16 -19.73
CA SER A 170 -7.69 -1.55 -19.85
C SER A 170 -7.90 -0.51 -18.73
N ASP A 171 -8.81 0.44 -18.97
CA ASP A 171 -9.05 1.56 -18.07
C ASP A 171 -9.44 1.11 -16.65
N ASP A 172 -10.28 0.08 -16.55
CA ASP A 172 -10.69 -0.51 -15.28
C ASP A 172 -9.49 -1.05 -14.49
N LYS A 173 -8.57 -1.75 -15.14
CA LYS A 173 -7.36 -2.29 -14.51
C LYS A 173 -6.35 -1.21 -14.18
N THR A 174 -6.21 -0.20 -15.01
CA THR A 174 -5.34 0.95 -14.76
C THR A 174 -5.80 1.74 -13.54
N LEU A 175 -7.10 1.95 -13.40
CA LEU A 175 -7.69 2.78 -12.36
C LEU A 175 -7.91 2.04 -11.04
N PHE A 176 -8.32 0.76 -11.10
CA PHE A 176 -8.83 0.02 -9.94
C PHE A 176 -7.97 -1.18 -9.52
N SER A 177 -6.83 -1.42 -10.17
CA SER A 177 -5.89 -2.43 -9.71
C SER A 177 -5.24 -1.99 -8.38
N GLU A 178 -5.23 -2.90 -7.42
CA GLU A 178 -4.71 -2.66 -6.06
C GLU A 178 -3.25 -3.12 -5.93
N THR A 179 -2.46 -2.94 -6.99
CA THR A 179 -1.05 -3.37 -7.07
C THR A 179 -0.14 -2.70 -6.05
N GLY A 180 -0.58 -1.66 -5.37
CA GLY A 180 0.23 -0.86 -4.45
C GLY A 180 1.02 0.25 -5.16
N GLY A 181 1.74 1.04 -4.38
CA GLY A 181 2.46 2.24 -4.83
C GLY A 181 1.99 3.49 -4.11
N PHE A 182 2.33 4.66 -4.65
CA PHE A 182 2.01 5.94 -4.02
C PHE A 182 1.63 6.99 -5.07
N ILE A 183 0.76 7.91 -4.67
CA ILE A 183 0.50 9.16 -5.39
C ILE A 183 1.12 10.29 -4.58
N LEU A 184 1.93 11.11 -5.25
CA LEU A 184 2.62 12.25 -4.67
C LEU A 184 2.14 13.54 -5.31
N GLU A 185 1.94 14.57 -4.51
CA GLU A 185 1.84 15.93 -4.98
C GLU A 185 3.21 16.62 -4.82
N VAL A 186 3.70 17.25 -5.86
CA VAL A 186 4.98 17.99 -5.86
C VAL A 186 4.84 19.34 -6.54
N SER A 187 5.61 20.31 -6.11
CA SER A 187 5.70 21.57 -6.85
C SER A 187 6.53 21.40 -8.13
N THR A 188 6.32 22.25 -9.12
CA THR A 188 7.13 22.26 -10.35
C THR A 188 8.63 22.42 -10.08
N ASP A 189 8.99 23.19 -9.05
CA ASP A 189 10.39 23.40 -8.67
C ASP A 189 10.99 22.18 -7.95
N SER A 190 10.19 21.49 -7.13
CA SER A 190 10.60 20.26 -6.45
C SER A 190 10.76 19.10 -7.44
N PHE A 191 9.91 19.02 -8.46
CA PHE A 191 9.99 17.99 -9.49
C PHE A 191 11.34 17.92 -10.21
N LYS A 192 12.01 19.07 -10.39
CA LYS A 192 13.34 19.13 -11.01
C LYS A 192 14.46 18.58 -10.11
N LYS A 193 14.16 18.33 -8.84
CA LYS A 193 15.13 17.87 -7.82
C LYS A 193 14.86 16.42 -7.37
N LEU A 194 13.71 15.88 -7.77
CA LEU A 194 13.36 14.47 -7.60
C LEU A 194 14.08 13.61 -8.63
#